data_b46f83c4225689a239c467a48e424af3
#
_entry.id   b46f83c4225689a239c467a48e424af3
#
_cell.length_a   1.000
_cell.length_b   1.000
_cell.length_c   1.000
_cell.angle_alpha   90.00
_cell.angle_beta   90.00
_cell.angle_gamma   90.00
#
_symmetry.space_group_name_H-M   'P 1'
#
loop_
_entity.id
_entity.type
_entity.pdbx_description
1 polymer ?
#
loop_
_entity_poly.entity_id
_entity_poly.type
_entity_poly.pdbx_seq_one_letter_code
_entity_poly.pdbx_strand_id
1 'polypeptide(L)'
;DVRGTIHLLNSASDARGSVVLGEGSTTAVLVDASGAGALDSQRDAAQQALDGTTPTNNVIGRFDNLSRVADRSEQSRVEIVSGGSVDFQGGSLTLASGGQVAVSAAGRSLLRDGAQVDVAGAVGVKVAMESNNIQINVQGNEQRDAPVNRDGGGLASNDVWVDARELVLVPAGTNGYATDRWYTGGGLLELGGYLGTRNHSAGEWMAQGGTLTFTGGELVSQPGSTVNLSGGTLDVQGGLIRQTWLKGSDGRLYEISRAPGDLLYEGIYRGYEDSSPRWGQTRYFYNPLIAPQSRYESGYMVGRDAGRLVVGTASAVLEGDLLGKVFQGERQVRAPQPGADGYQQAQNAVARGAELIVGSYTPRYESASGNVLYNLAPTLQQVRLADGGEPLAANLDLDTALAEEQRGVLLLDSERLSGFELGALRVAARERIAVDNALQVGDGGEIVLYAPEVEVNADLTARAGSLRLGNVLEQVEVARGERIDTYLTPAAGQRAALTLGDGVTLDARGLWSNQMQGGVDADRAYLDGGRISLRSSGDQIGRAHV
;
A
#
# COMPACT_ATOMS: atom_id res chain seq x y z
N ASP A 1 6.35 22.40 -6.09
CA ASP A 1 5.94 21.52 -5.01
C ASP A 1 4.62 20.87 -5.40
N VAL A 2 4.60 19.56 -5.50
CA VAL A 2 3.40 18.78 -5.89
C VAL A 2 2.47 18.50 -4.71
N ARG A 3 2.76 19.04 -3.54
CA ARG A 3 2.01 18.81 -2.30
C ARG A 3 1.19 20.03 -1.93
N GLY A 4 -0.07 19.84 -1.62
CA GLY A 4 -0.91 20.83 -0.98
C GLY A 4 -1.14 20.48 0.49
N THR A 5 -1.17 21.48 1.37
CA THR A 5 -1.46 21.28 2.79
C THR A 5 -2.48 22.29 3.27
N ILE A 6 -3.50 21.80 3.95
CA ILE A 6 -4.53 22.61 4.61
C ILE A 6 -4.49 22.29 6.10
N HIS A 7 -4.38 23.31 6.93
CA HIS A 7 -4.47 23.19 8.38
C HIS A 7 -5.69 23.94 8.89
N LEU A 8 -6.57 23.24 9.58
CA LEU A 8 -7.70 23.80 10.31
C LEU A 8 -7.44 23.54 11.80
N LEU A 9 -6.83 24.50 12.45
CA LEU A 9 -6.30 24.32 13.79
C LEU A 9 -7.01 25.21 14.79
N ASN A 10 -7.41 24.61 15.91
CA ASN A 10 -7.81 25.28 17.13
C ASN A 10 -6.83 24.87 18.24
N SER A 11 -6.81 25.60 19.35
CA SER A 11 -5.95 25.24 20.47
C SER A 11 -6.26 23.82 20.97
N ALA A 12 -5.29 22.93 20.90
CA ALA A 12 -5.43 21.56 21.39
C ALA A 12 -5.70 21.47 22.91
N SER A 13 -5.51 22.57 23.64
CA SER A 13 -5.76 22.66 25.08
C SER A 13 -7.08 23.34 25.44
N ASP A 14 -7.81 23.91 24.48
CA ASP A 14 -9.12 24.52 24.75
C ASP A 14 -10.26 23.52 24.51
N ALA A 15 -10.72 22.90 25.58
CA ALA A 15 -11.81 21.92 25.55
C ALA A 15 -13.16 22.47 25.01
N ARG A 16 -13.31 23.80 24.91
CA ARG A 16 -14.49 24.44 24.34
C ARG A 16 -14.31 24.80 22.88
N GLY A 17 -13.11 24.63 22.35
CA GLY A 17 -12.81 24.91 20.98
C GLY A 17 -13.58 23.96 20.04
N SER A 18 -13.96 24.48 18.88
CA SER A 18 -14.54 23.65 17.83
C SER A 18 -14.00 24.05 16.46
N VAL A 19 -13.88 23.07 15.60
CA VAL A 19 -13.67 23.28 14.16
C VAL A 19 -14.92 22.79 13.46
N VAL A 20 -15.57 23.67 12.71
CA VAL A 20 -16.82 23.38 12.00
C VAL A 20 -16.58 23.49 10.50
N LEU A 21 -16.79 22.38 9.80
CA LEU A 21 -16.90 22.37 8.35
C LEU A 21 -18.37 22.55 8.01
N GLY A 22 -18.74 23.80 7.68
CA GLY A 22 -20.13 24.22 7.55
C GLY A 22 -20.89 23.47 6.46
N GLU A 23 -22.22 23.57 6.50
CA GLU A 23 -23.11 22.94 5.54
C GLU A 23 -22.71 23.31 4.09
N GLY A 24 -22.55 22.31 3.23
CA GLY A 24 -22.14 22.47 1.84
C GLY A 24 -20.73 23.04 1.62
N SER A 25 -19.90 23.17 2.67
CA SER A 25 -18.53 23.66 2.54
C SER A 25 -17.63 22.65 1.83
N THR A 26 -16.58 23.15 1.18
CA THR A 26 -15.57 22.32 0.53
C THR A 26 -14.18 22.67 1.04
N THR A 27 -13.50 21.68 1.60
CA THR A 27 -12.08 21.74 1.98
C THR A 27 -11.33 20.75 1.10
N ALA A 28 -10.61 21.23 0.08
CA ALA A 28 -10.07 20.34 -0.94
C ALA A 28 -8.61 20.63 -1.28
N VAL A 29 -7.81 19.57 -1.35
CA VAL A 29 -6.51 19.57 -2.03
C VAL A 29 -6.66 18.77 -3.31
N LEU A 30 -6.66 19.49 -4.44
CA LEU A 30 -6.85 18.91 -5.75
C LEU A 30 -5.54 18.40 -6.34
N VAL A 31 -5.66 17.36 -7.19
CA VAL A 31 -4.52 16.82 -7.94
C VAL A 31 -3.98 17.88 -8.89
N ASP A 32 -2.67 18.08 -8.89
CA ASP A 32 -2.02 18.96 -9.86
C ASP A 32 -2.04 18.32 -11.26
N ALA A 33 -2.74 18.99 -12.17
CA ALA A 33 -2.84 18.56 -13.57
C ALA A 33 -1.69 19.08 -14.46
N SER A 34 -0.74 19.83 -13.91
CA SER A 34 0.38 20.40 -14.68
C SER A 34 1.34 19.36 -15.24
N GLY A 35 1.28 18.13 -14.77
CA GLY A 35 2.22 17.07 -15.14
C GLY A 35 3.62 17.25 -14.54
N ALA A 36 3.80 18.17 -13.59
CA ALA A 36 5.04 18.32 -12.86
C ALA A 36 5.38 17.00 -12.15
N GLY A 37 6.61 16.56 -12.29
CA GLY A 37 7.08 15.31 -11.71
C GLY A 37 8.06 15.54 -10.58
N ALA A 38 8.23 14.53 -9.73
CA ALA A 38 9.29 14.46 -8.75
C ALA A 38 9.95 13.07 -8.77
N LEU A 39 11.21 13.02 -8.41
CA LEU A 39 11.98 11.79 -8.41
C LEU A 39 11.58 10.89 -7.22
N ASP A 40 11.58 9.59 -7.42
CA ASP A 40 11.33 8.61 -6.35
C ASP A 40 12.32 8.76 -5.19
N SER A 41 13.59 9.07 -5.48
CA SER A 41 14.60 9.33 -4.45
C SER A 41 14.28 10.53 -3.56
N GLN A 42 13.58 11.54 -4.07
CA GLN A 42 13.13 12.69 -3.27
C GLN A 42 11.98 12.29 -2.34
N ARG A 43 11.07 11.45 -2.82
CA ARG A 43 10.01 10.87 -2.02
C ARG A 43 10.58 10.02 -0.88
N ASP A 44 11.49 9.11 -1.19
CA ASP A 44 12.08 8.20 -0.22
C ASP A 44 12.86 8.97 0.86
N ALA A 45 13.58 10.03 0.50
CA ALA A 45 14.25 10.91 1.46
C ALA A 45 13.25 11.62 2.39
N ALA A 46 12.10 12.07 1.87
CA ALA A 46 11.05 12.68 2.67
C ALA A 46 10.43 11.66 3.64
N GLN A 47 10.23 10.41 3.19
CA GLN A 47 9.71 9.33 4.03
C GLN A 47 10.69 8.96 5.15
N GLN A 48 11.98 8.80 4.85
CA GLN A 48 13.02 8.53 5.84
C GLN A 48 13.08 9.62 6.92
N ALA A 49 12.87 10.87 6.52
CA ALA A 49 12.82 11.97 7.46
C ALA A 49 11.65 11.87 8.45
N LEU A 50 10.49 11.36 8.03
CA LEU A 50 9.35 11.10 8.91
C LEU A 50 9.58 9.95 9.89
N ASP A 51 10.26 8.90 9.43
CA ASP A 51 10.58 7.74 10.26
C ASP A 51 11.56 8.06 11.41
N GLY A 52 11.98 9.31 11.56
CA GLY A 52 12.86 9.77 12.64
C GLY A 52 14.31 9.32 12.50
N THR A 53 14.67 8.77 11.36
CA THR A 53 16.04 8.29 11.11
C THR A 53 17.02 9.42 10.76
N THR A 54 16.50 10.61 10.44
CA THR A 54 17.31 11.80 10.15
C THR A 54 16.72 13.03 10.86
N PRO A 55 17.53 13.86 11.55
CA PRO A 55 17.06 15.10 12.14
C PRO A 55 16.52 16.02 11.05
N THR A 56 15.25 16.35 11.15
CA THR A 56 14.57 17.07 10.09
C THR A 56 14.62 18.56 10.26
N ASN A 57 15.45 19.21 9.48
CA ASN A 57 15.28 20.61 9.12
C ASN A 57 14.37 20.77 7.89
N ASN A 58 13.61 19.74 7.52
CA ASN A 58 12.78 19.81 6.34
C ASN A 58 11.42 20.46 6.61
N VAL A 59 10.68 20.67 5.54
CA VAL A 59 9.39 21.39 5.55
C VAL A 59 8.38 20.72 6.49
N ILE A 60 8.48 19.42 6.71
CA ILE A 60 7.57 18.66 7.56
C ILE A 60 7.75 19.01 9.03
N GLY A 61 8.97 19.21 9.50
CA GLY A 61 9.27 19.67 10.86
C GLY A 61 8.82 21.09 11.15
N ARG A 62 8.37 21.83 10.14
CA ARG A 62 7.81 23.18 10.32
C ARG A 62 6.32 23.20 10.69
N PHE A 63 5.63 22.09 10.46
CA PHE A 63 4.21 22.01 10.81
C PHE A 63 4.03 21.51 12.23
N ASP A 64 4.90 21.94 13.05
CA ASP A 64 4.86 21.98 14.48
C ASP A 64 4.43 20.71 15.23
N ASN A 65 4.37 20.84 16.51
CA ASN A 65 3.98 19.82 17.45
C ASN A 65 2.51 19.39 17.38
N LEU A 66 1.72 19.95 16.46
CA LEU A 66 0.30 19.64 16.30
C LEU A 66 0.04 18.63 15.19
N SER A 67 1.01 18.41 14.30
CA SER A 67 0.86 17.44 13.21
C SER A 67 0.60 16.04 13.74
N ARG A 68 -0.44 15.40 13.24
CA ARG A 68 -0.83 14.03 13.54
C ARG A 68 -0.62 13.08 12.36
N VAL A 69 -0.22 13.64 11.23
CA VAL A 69 0.04 12.87 10.02
C VAL A 69 1.48 12.43 10.00
N ALA A 70 1.70 11.14 10.21
CA ALA A 70 3.03 10.57 10.34
C ALA A 70 3.49 9.76 9.12
N ASP A 71 2.56 9.35 8.25
CA ASP A 71 2.89 8.52 7.09
C ASP A 71 2.77 9.29 5.76
N ARG A 72 3.55 8.88 4.77
CA ARG A 72 3.47 9.36 3.39
C ARG A 72 3.44 10.88 3.27
N SER A 73 4.46 11.53 3.81
CA SER A 73 4.58 12.99 3.90
C SER A 73 4.59 13.72 2.56
N GLU A 74 4.91 13.03 1.50
CA GLU A 74 4.91 13.56 0.14
C GLU A 74 3.53 13.76 -0.46
N GLN A 75 2.49 13.22 0.19
CA GLN A 75 1.12 13.36 -0.27
C GLN A 75 0.46 14.65 0.20
N SER A 76 -0.63 15.02 -0.47
CA SER A 76 -1.50 16.13 -0.06
C SER A 76 -2.11 15.88 1.32
N ARG A 77 -2.31 16.95 2.10
CA ARG A 77 -2.72 16.82 3.51
C ARG A 77 -3.83 17.78 3.85
N VAL A 78 -4.81 17.27 4.61
CA VAL A 78 -5.75 18.08 5.39
C VAL A 78 -5.60 17.68 6.85
N GLU A 79 -5.22 18.60 7.69
CA GLU A 79 -5.04 18.38 9.12
C GLU A 79 -6.01 19.25 9.91
N ILE A 80 -6.83 18.61 10.75
CA ILE A 80 -7.87 19.25 11.55
C ILE A 80 -7.61 18.92 13.00
N VAL A 81 -7.31 19.93 13.82
CA VAL A 81 -7.01 19.75 15.25
C VAL A 81 -7.90 20.65 16.08
N SER A 82 -8.58 20.07 17.06
CA SER A 82 -9.41 20.80 18.04
C SER A 82 -9.19 20.27 19.45
N GLY A 83 -9.09 21.17 20.40
CA GLY A 83 -9.12 20.84 21.84
C GLY A 83 -10.50 20.40 22.34
N GLY A 84 -11.56 20.68 21.60
CA GLY A 84 -12.93 20.24 21.83
C GLY A 84 -13.40 19.33 20.70
N SER A 85 -14.28 19.83 19.84
CA SER A 85 -14.98 19.02 18.84
C SER A 85 -14.63 19.41 17.41
N VAL A 86 -14.84 18.47 16.48
CA VAL A 86 -14.81 18.69 15.04
C VAL A 86 -16.16 18.27 14.47
N ASP A 87 -16.84 19.18 13.76
CA ASP A 87 -18.18 19.00 13.22
C ASP A 87 -18.16 19.08 11.69
N PHE A 88 -18.38 17.96 11.03
CA PHE A 88 -18.58 17.87 9.60
C PHE A 88 -20.08 17.94 9.31
N GLN A 89 -20.58 19.12 8.97
CA GLN A 89 -22.01 19.34 8.73
C GLN A 89 -22.49 18.76 7.41
N GLY A 90 -23.81 18.63 7.27
CA GLY A 90 -24.42 18.00 6.11
C GLY A 90 -23.97 18.63 4.78
N GLY A 91 -23.64 17.81 3.79
CA GLY A 91 -23.15 18.26 2.50
C GLY A 91 -21.73 18.83 2.51
N SER A 92 -21.02 18.85 3.65
CA SER A 92 -19.61 19.25 3.68
C SER A 92 -18.75 18.20 2.97
N LEU A 93 -17.75 18.65 2.22
CA LEU A 93 -16.78 17.80 1.53
C LEU A 93 -15.36 18.11 2.00
N THR A 94 -14.67 17.10 2.52
CA THR A 94 -13.23 17.17 2.78
C THR A 94 -12.53 16.22 1.79
N LEU A 95 -11.74 16.77 0.88
CA LEU A 95 -11.13 16.04 -0.23
C LEU A 95 -9.61 16.16 -0.22
N ALA A 96 -8.91 15.02 -0.21
CA ALA A 96 -7.47 14.96 -0.43
C ALA A 96 -7.15 13.69 -1.25
N SER A 97 -7.33 13.75 -2.56
CA SER A 97 -7.17 12.59 -3.46
C SER A 97 -5.82 11.91 -3.28
N GLY A 98 -5.84 10.61 -2.95
CA GLY A 98 -4.64 9.84 -2.66
C GLY A 98 -3.76 10.40 -1.55
N GLY A 99 -4.26 11.37 -0.78
CA GLY A 99 -3.55 12.10 0.24
C GLY A 99 -3.87 11.64 1.66
N GLN A 100 -3.70 12.55 2.60
CA GLN A 100 -3.93 12.28 4.02
C GLN A 100 -4.91 13.28 4.62
N VAL A 101 -5.92 12.77 5.33
CA VAL A 101 -6.78 13.57 6.19
C VAL A 101 -6.58 13.09 7.62
N ALA A 102 -6.11 13.97 8.50
CA ALA A 102 -5.90 13.67 9.91
C ALA A 102 -6.79 14.58 10.77
N VAL A 103 -7.65 13.97 11.56
CA VAL A 103 -8.58 14.65 12.46
C VAL A 103 -8.24 14.28 13.90
N SER A 104 -7.98 15.31 14.71
CA SER A 104 -7.70 15.14 16.15
C SER A 104 -8.65 16.03 16.94
N ALA A 105 -9.60 15.43 17.63
CA ALA A 105 -10.54 16.12 18.52
C ALA A 105 -10.44 15.55 19.92
N ALA A 106 -10.14 16.37 20.91
CA ALA A 106 -10.11 15.89 22.31
C ALA A 106 -11.51 15.46 22.81
N GLY A 107 -12.58 16.09 22.27
CA GLY A 107 -13.97 15.69 22.44
C GLY A 107 -14.44 14.76 21.33
N ARG A 108 -15.37 15.24 20.51
CA ARG A 108 -16.03 14.45 19.46
C ARG A 108 -15.69 14.92 18.07
N SER A 109 -15.37 13.97 17.18
CA SER A 109 -15.45 14.15 15.72
C SER A 109 -16.79 13.61 15.25
N LEU A 110 -17.64 14.47 14.71
CA LEU A 110 -19.00 14.12 14.26
C LEU A 110 -19.11 14.32 12.74
N LEU A 111 -19.35 13.23 12.03
CA LEU A 111 -19.73 13.24 10.61
C LEU A 111 -21.26 13.14 10.53
N ARG A 112 -21.90 14.24 10.16
CA ARG A 112 -23.36 14.30 10.04
C ARG A 112 -23.85 13.68 8.75
N ASP A 113 -25.14 13.38 8.68
CA ASP A 113 -25.80 12.96 7.45
C ASP A 113 -25.43 13.88 6.26
N GLY A 114 -25.03 13.29 5.14
CA GLY A 114 -24.55 13.98 3.94
C GLY A 114 -23.12 14.52 4.00
N ALA A 115 -22.42 14.46 5.13
CA ALA A 115 -21.00 14.83 5.20
C ALA A 115 -20.11 13.79 4.48
N GLN A 116 -19.09 14.26 3.77
CA GLN A 116 -18.21 13.42 2.98
C GLN A 116 -16.75 13.69 3.29
N VAL A 117 -15.99 12.62 3.56
CA VAL A 117 -14.52 12.66 3.64
C VAL A 117 -13.97 11.73 2.57
N ASP A 118 -13.24 12.28 1.61
CA ASP A 118 -12.77 11.56 0.44
C ASP A 118 -11.24 11.65 0.32
N VAL A 119 -10.59 10.49 0.46
CA VAL A 119 -9.15 10.31 0.22
C VAL A 119 -8.91 9.28 -0.88
N ALA A 120 -9.92 9.03 -1.71
CA ALA A 120 -9.79 8.08 -2.82
C ALA A 120 -8.65 8.43 -3.77
N GLY A 121 -8.09 7.42 -4.38
CA GLY A 121 -7.07 7.59 -5.41
C GLY A 121 -7.63 8.24 -6.68
N ALA A 122 -6.81 9.04 -7.34
CA ALA A 122 -7.16 9.65 -8.61
C ALA A 122 -7.38 8.58 -9.70
N VAL A 123 -8.47 8.70 -10.45
CA VAL A 123 -8.87 7.75 -11.49
C VAL A 123 -8.51 8.28 -12.88
N GLY A 124 -8.03 7.40 -13.76
CA GLY A 124 -7.73 7.74 -15.16
C GLY A 124 -6.48 8.60 -15.33
N VAL A 125 -5.52 8.49 -14.42
CA VAL A 125 -4.24 9.21 -14.51
C VAL A 125 -3.46 8.69 -15.70
N LYS A 126 -3.20 9.56 -16.68
CA LYS A 126 -2.49 9.19 -17.91
C LYS A 126 -0.99 9.09 -17.68
N VAL A 127 -0.43 7.96 -18.10
CA VAL A 127 1.01 7.67 -18.03
C VAL A 127 1.51 7.31 -19.41
N ALA A 128 2.59 7.93 -19.87
CA ALA A 128 3.19 7.60 -21.15
C ALA A 128 3.85 6.21 -21.08
N MET A 129 3.71 5.38 -22.12
CA MET A 129 4.41 4.09 -22.22
C MET A 129 5.93 4.27 -22.09
N GLU A 130 6.43 5.33 -22.66
CA GLU A 130 7.84 5.68 -22.71
C GLU A 130 8.47 5.92 -21.34
N SER A 131 7.66 6.20 -20.30
CA SER A 131 8.14 6.33 -18.91
C SER A 131 8.74 5.02 -18.35
N ASN A 132 8.45 3.90 -19.00
CA ASN A 132 9.03 2.61 -18.67
C ASN A 132 10.43 2.38 -19.29
N ASN A 133 10.87 3.25 -20.18
CA ASN A 133 12.20 3.14 -20.77
C ASN A 133 13.25 3.73 -19.82
N ILE A 134 14.17 2.92 -19.32
CA ILE A 134 15.33 3.35 -18.55
C ILE A 134 16.55 3.35 -19.45
N GLN A 135 17.20 4.51 -19.59
CA GLN A 135 18.51 4.61 -20.25
C GLN A 135 19.61 4.57 -19.20
N ILE A 136 20.57 3.70 -19.40
CA ILE A 136 21.73 3.55 -18.51
C ILE A 136 23.01 3.50 -19.33
N ASN A 137 24.09 4.03 -18.76
CA ASN A 137 25.43 3.81 -19.24
C ASN A 137 26.10 2.73 -18.39
N VAL A 138 26.42 1.60 -19.00
CA VAL A 138 26.97 0.44 -18.28
C VAL A 138 28.40 0.73 -17.84
N GLN A 139 28.68 0.78 -16.53
CA GLN A 139 30.00 1.12 -15.98
C GLN A 139 30.72 -0.05 -15.28
N GLY A 140 30.03 -1.10 -14.94
CA GLY A 140 30.58 -2.25 -14.24
C GLY A 140 29.86 -2.58 -12.92
N ASN A 141 29.35 -1.59 -12.19
CA ASN A 141 28.55 -1.85 -10.98
C ASN A 141 27.27 -2.57 -11.32
N GLU A 142 26.68 -2.27 -12.45
CA GLU A 142 25.47 -2.90 -12.96
C GLU A 142 25.69 -4.38 -13.26
N GLN A 143 26.93 -4.77 -13.59
CA GLN A 143 27.33 -6.13 -13.94
C GLN A 143 28.01 -6.89 -12.77
N ARG A 144 27.94 -6.36 -11.55
CA ARG A 144 28.69 -6.92 -10.40
C ARG A 144 28.41 -8.40 -10.14
N ASP A 145 27.18 -8.84 -10.43
CA ASP A 145 26.73 -10.22 -10.22
C ASP A 145 26.72 -11.05 -11.54
N ALA A 146 27.28 -10.47 -12.63
CA ALA A 146 27.54 -11.13 -13.91
C ALA A 146 29.04 -11.04 -14.28
N PRO A 147 29.92 -11.74 -13.54
CA PRO A 147 31.36 -11.55 -13.63
C PRO A 147 31.94 -11.81 -15.04
N VAL A 148 31.35 -12.76 -15.78
CA VAL A 148 31.76 -13.06 -17.15
C VAL A 148 31.67 -11.82 -18.04
N ASN A 149 30.62 -11.01 -17.87
CA ASN A 149 30.40 -9.81 -18.65
C ASN A 149 31.16 -8.59 -18.10
N ARG A 150 31.25 -8.47 -16.78
CA ARG A 150 32.04 -7.41 -16.13
C ARG A 150 33.50 -7.49 -16.55
N ASP A 151 34.08 -8.69 -16.46
CA ASP A 151 35.48 -8.91 -16.75
C ASP A 151 35.77 -8.98 -18.27
N GLY A 152 34.78 -9.35 -19.07
CA GLY A 152 34.84 -9.38 -20.54
C GLY A 152 34.79 -8.00 -21.21
N GLY A 153 34.27 -6.99 -20.53
CA GLY A 153 34.30 -5.58 -20.95
C GLY A 153 33.51 -5.20 -22.21
N GLY A 154 32.82 -6.15 -22.85
CA GLY A 154 32.11 -5.90 -24.13
C GLY A 154 30.94 -4.91 -24.03
N LEU A 155 30.36 -4.75 -22.85
CA LEU A 155 29.24 -3.82 -22.61
C LEU A 155 29.66 -2.51 -21.94
N ALA A 156 30.89 -2.40 -21.44
CA ALA A 156 31.36 -1.23 -20.72
C ALA A 156 31.29 0.04 -21.55
N SER A 157 30.90 1.15 -20.91
CA SER A 157 30.77 2.48 -21.51
C SER A 157 29.77 2.57 -22.67
N ASN A 158 28.81 1.67 -22.73
CA ASN A 158 27.72 1.73 -23.72
C ASN A 158 26.41 2.18 -23.06
N ASP A 159 25.68 3.04 -23.77
CA ASP A 159 24.31 3.39 -23.41
C ASP A 159 23.34 2.31 -23.89
N VAL A 160 22.50 1.83 -22.99
CA VAL A 160 21.53 0.80 -23.25
C VAL A 160 20.14 1.20 -22.75
N TRP A 161 19.10 0.65 -23.36
CA TRP A 161 17.72 0.85 -22.98
C TRP A 161 17.15 -0.41 -22.38
N VAL A 162 16.58 -0.30 -21.17
CA VAL A 162 15.94 -1.40 -20.44
C VAL A 162 14.50 -1.04 -20.16
N ASP A 163 13.62 -2.03 -20.27
CA ASP A 163 12.22 -1.89 -19.86
C ASP A 163 12.09 -2.07 -18.35
N ALA A 164 11.69 -1.02 -17.63
CA ALA A 164 11.54 -1.03 -16.19
C ALA A 164 10.57 -2.11 -15.69
N ARG A 165 9.61 -2.52 -16.51
CA ARG A 165 8.59 -3.51 -16.17
C ARG A 165 9.13 -4.94 -16.17
N GLU A 166 10.27 -5.16 -16.80
CA GLU A 166 10.95 -6.47 -16.86
C GLU A 166 12.01 -6.67 -15.76
N LEU A 167 12.12 -5.70 -14.85
CA LEU A 167 13.03 -5.82 -13.70
C LEU A 167 12.46 -6.78 -12.66
N VAL A 168 13.34 -7.61 -12.09
CA VAL A 168 13.02 -8.59 -11.07
C VAL A 168 13.60 -8.16 -9.73
N LEU A 169 12.75 -8.09 -8.70
CA LEU A 169 13.18 -7.80 -7.33
C LEU A 169 13.78 -9.04 -6.68
N VAL A 170 14.98 -8.90 -6.14
CA VAL A 170 15.60 -9.84 -5.21
C VAL A 170 15.62 -9.17 -3.83
N PRO A 171 14.79 -9.62 -2.88
CA PRO A 171 14.65 -8.98 -1.58
C PRO A 171 15.92 -9.07 -0.73
N ALA A 172 16.10 -8.09 0.16
CA ALA A 172 17.13 -8.12 1.20
C ALA A 172 17.04 -9.41 2.01
N GLY A 173 18.19 -9.94 2.40
CA GLY A 173 18.32 -11.24 3.08
C GLY A 173 18.42 -12.44 2.13
N THR A 174 18.02 -12.31 0.86
CA THR A 174 18.20 -13.35 -0.17
C THR A 174 19.67 -13.42 -0.55
N ASN A 175 20.25 -14.62 -0.60
CA ASN A 175 21.67 -14.85 -0.94
C ASN A 175 22.68 -13.98 -0.16
N GLY A 176 22.31 -13.50 1.04
CA GLY A 176 23.16 -12.66 1.89
C GLY A 176 23.20 -11.17 1.49
N TYR A 177 22.34 -10.72 0.60
CA TYR A 177 22.26 -9.28 0.27
C TYR A 177 21.68 -8.48 1.44
N ALA A 178 22.37 -7.40 1.80
CA ALA A 178 21.92 -6.52 2.89
C ALA A 178 20.74 -5.59 2.48
N THR A 179 20.57 -5.36 1.18
CA THR A 179 19.54 -4.48 0.61
C THR A 179 18.87 -5.16 -0.56
N ASP A 180 17.66 -4.72 -0.89
CA ASP A 180 16.95 -5.14 -2.08
C ASP A 180 17.75 -4.81 -3.35
N ARG A 181 17.61 -5.68 -4.35
CA ARG A 181 18.26 -5.52 -5.64
C ARG A 181 17.27 -5.74 -6.77
N TRP A 182 17.45 -4.99 -7.84
CA TRP A 182 16.62 -5.07 -9.03
C TRP A 182 17.45 -5.47 -10.23
N TYR A 183 17.17 -6.63 -10.78
CA TYR A 183 17.89 -7.18 -11.92
C TYR A 183 17.03 -7.16 -13.18
N THR A 184 17.69 -7.05 -14.35
CA THR A 184 17.05 -7.44 -15.62
C THR A 184 16.62 -8.91 -15.55
N GLY A 185 15.58 -9.29 -16.31
CA GLY A 185 14.96 -10.61 -16.23
C GLY A 185 15.91 -11.80 -16.40
N GLY A 186 17.02 -11.61 -17.12
CA GLY A 186 18.09 -12.63 -17.25
C GLY A 186 19.23 -12.50 -16.23
N GLY A 187 19.18 -11.53 -15.32
CA GLY A 187 20.20 -11.34 -14.27
C GLY A 187 21.48 -10.65 -14.75
N LEU A 188 21.50 -10.07 -15.95
CA LEU A 188 22.70 -9.45 -16.51
C LEU A 188 23.07 -8.13 -15.83
N LEU A 189 22.09 -7.26 -15.56
CA LEU A 189 22.28 -5.93 -15.00
C LEU A 189 21.49 -5.74 -13.72
N GLU A 190 22.13 -5.17 -12.70
CA GLU A 190 21.49 -4.70 -11.47
C GLU A 190 21.26 -3.19 -11.56
N LEU A 191 20.00 -2.76 -11.43
CA LEU A 191 19.55 -1.41 -11.76
C LEU A 191 18.83 -0.68 -10.62
N GLY A 192 18.90 -1.18 -9.38
CA GLY A 192 18.22 -0.58 -8.23
C GLY A 192 18.52 0.91 -8.06
N GLY A 193 19.77 1.33 -8.30
CA GLY A 193 20.17 2.74 -8.22
C GLY A 193 19.51 3.66 -9.26
N TYR A 194 19.06 3.10 -10.39
CA TYR A 194 18.43 3.89 -11.46
C TYR A 194 16.92 4.05 -11.27
N LEU A 195 16.28 3.17 -10.50
CA LEU A 195 14.85 3.28 -10.21
C LEU A 195 14.52 4.58 -9.47
N GLY A 196 15.37 5.01 -8.54
CA GLY A 196 15.20 6.28 -7.83
C GLY A 196 15.35 7.53 -8.70
N THR A 197 15.87 7.39 -9.94
CA THR A 197 16.00 8.50 -10.89
C THR A 197 14.77 8.65 -11.80
N ARG A 198 13.80 7.74 -11.71
CA ARG A 198 12.55 7.84 -12.46
C ARG A 198 11.74 9.03 -11.97
N ASN A 199 11.03 9.62 -12.90
CA ASN A 199 10.17 10.76 -12.65
C ASN A 199 8.70 10.36 -12.78
N HIS A 200 7.93 10.65 -11.74
CA HIS A 200 6.50 10.38 -11.71
C HIS A 200 5.72 11.67 -11.50
N SER A 201 4.57 11.79 -12.14
CA SER A 201 3.68 12.92 -11.91
C SER A 201 3.01 12.83 -10.53
N ALA A 202 2.56 13.96 -10.01
CA ALA A 202 1.76 13.99 -8.79
C ALA A 202 0.53 13.07 -8.90
N GLY A 203 -0.12 13.05 -10.07
CA GLY A 203 -1.26 12.18 -10.34
C GLY A 203 -0.93 10.70 -10.19
N GLU A 204 0.24 10.25 -10.65
CA GLU A 204 0.66 8.85 -10.52
C GLU A 204 0.77 8.43 -9.03
N TRP A 205 1.31 9.29 -8.19
CA TRP A 205 1.37 9.03 -6.75
C TRP A 205 0.00 9.11 -6.08
N MET A 206 -0.83 10.06 -6.50
CA MET A 206 -2.18 10.26 -5.96
C MET A 206 -3.22 9.27 -6.52
N ALA A 207 -2.86 8.39 -7.43
CA ALA A 207 -3.73 7.32 -7.90
C ALA A 207 -3.93 6.21 -6.84
N GLN A 208 -3.05 6.09 -5.86
CA GLN A 208 -3.25 5.19 -4.73
C GLN A 208 -4.21 5.82 -3.72
N GLY A 209 -5.08 5.01 -3.09
CA GLY A 209 -5.97 5.50 -2.04
C GLY A 209 -5.19 6.06 -0.85
N GLY A 210 -5.73 7.10 -0.23
CA GLY A 210 -5.09 7.85 0.83
C GLY A 210 -5.33 7.30 2.23
N THR A 211 -4.96 8.07 3.24
CA THR A 211 -5.13 7.70 4.66
C THR A 211 -6.05 8.70 5.35
N LEU A 212 -7.08 8.20 6.01
CA LEU A 212 -7.94 8.97 6.91
C LEU A 212 -7.71 8.51 8.35
N THR A 213 -7.34 9.44 9.22
CA THR A 213 -7.04 9.13 10.62
C THR A 213 -7.91 9.99 11.54
N PHE A 214 -8.61 9.33 12.47
CA PHE A 214 -9.30 10.00 13.58
C PHE A 214 -8.62 9.64 14.90
N THR A 215 -8.32 10.65 15.72
CA THR A 215 -7.73 10.48 17.04
C THR A 215 -8.43 11.34 18.09
N GLY A 216 -8.32 10.97 19.34
CA GLY A 216 -8.85 11.73 20.47
C GLY A 216 -9.98 11.05 21.21
N GLY A 217 -11.04 11.80 21.53
CA GLY A 217 -12.13 11.32 22.38
C GLY A 217 -13.07 10.36 21.66
N GLU A 218 -13.97 10.87 20.84
CA GLU A 218 -15.02 10.10 20.20
C GLU A 218 -15.05 10.33 18.68
N LEU A 219 -15.31 9.28 17.92
CA LEU A 219 -15.67 9.33 16.51
C LEU A 219 -17.11 8.88 16.34
N VAL A 220 -17.92 9.72 15.74
CA VAL A 220 -19.30 9.37 15.38
C VAL A 220 -19.53 9.67 13.91
N SER A 221 -19.91 8.67 13.15
CA SER A 221 -20.30 8.75 11.75
C SER A 221 -21.78 8.39 11.66
N GLN A 222 -22.62 9.40 11.39
CA GLN A 222 -24.07 9.21 11.28
C GLN A 222 -24.43 8.50 9.98
N PRO A 223 -25.60 7.79 9.91
CA PRO A 223 -26.14 7.28 8.65
C PRO A 223 -26.21 8.38 7.59
N GLY A 224 -25.87 8.06 6.33
CA GLY A 224 -25.80 9.02 5.22
C GLY A 224 -24.51 9.82 5.13
N SER A 225 -23.63 9.79 6.13
CA SER A 225 -22.27 10.27 5.96
C SER A 225 -21.45 9.26 5.14
N THR A 226 -20.41 9.75 4.44
CA THR A 226 -19.61 8.89 3.56
C THR A 226 -18.11 9.09 3.81
N VAL A 227 -17.40 7.99 3.94
CA VAL A 227 -15.94 7.93 3.92
C VAL A 227 -15.50 7.16 2.68
N ASN A 228 -14.78 7.80 1.78
CA ASN A 228 -14.32 7.20 0.53
C ASN A 228 -12.80 6.99 0.55
N LEU A 229 -12.39 5.73 0.52
CA LEU A 229 -11.00 5.28 0.52
C LEU A 229 -10.65 4.54 -0.78
N SER A 230 -11.49 4.56 -1.80
CA SER A 230 -11.32 3.75 -3.01
C SER A 230 -9.96 3.97 -3.68
N GLY A 231 -9.43 2.94 -4.30
CA GLY A 231 -8.23 3.03 -5.12
C GLY A 231 -8.51 3.77 -6.44
N GLY A 232 -7.49 4.39 -7.01
CA GLY A 232 -7.56 5.01 -8.32
C GLY A 232 -7.02 4.12 -9.42
N THR A 233 -6.75 4.72 -10.58
CA THR A 233 -6.24 4.01 -11.77
C THR A 233 -5.19 4.81 -12.52
N LEU A 234 -4.21 4.10 -13.05
CA LEU A 234 -3.30 4.61 -14.07
C LEU A 234 -3.77 4.13 -15.44
N ASP A 235 -3.83 5.04 -16.39
CA ASP A 235 -4.16 4.76 -17.78
C ASP A 235 -2.88 4.90 -18.62
N VAL A 236 -2.14 3.78 -18.74
CA VAL A 236 -0.91 3.74 -19.51
C VAL A 236 -1.25 3.81 -20.99
N GLN A 237 -0.82 4.89 -21.63
CA GLN A 237 -1.11 5.15 -23.03
C GLN A 237 -0.27 4.24 -23.92
N GLY A 238 -0.82 3.82 -25.07
CA GLY A 238 -0.04 3.05 -26.05
C GLY A 238 1.15 3.86 -26.57
N GLY A 239 2.30 3.22 -26.68
CA GLY A 239 3.54 3.90 -27.06
C GLY A 239 4.67 2.95 -27.41
N LEU A 240 5.89 3.47 -27.48
CA LEU A 240 7.07 2.74 -27.89
C LEU A 240 7.95 2.37 -26.70
N ILE A 241 8.27 1.09 -26.58
CA ILE A 241 9.33 0.59 -25.71
C ILE A 241 10.61 0.45 -26.50
N ARG A 242 11.66 1.10 -26.00
CA ARG A 242 13.01 1.04 -26.60
C ARG A 242 13.69 -0.26 -26.20
N GLN A 243 14.44 -0.83 -27.14
CA GLN A 243 15.13 -2.09 -26.96
C GLN A 243 16.60 -1.97 -27.34
N THR A 244 17.46 -2.60 -26.57
CA THR A 244 18.89 -2.76 -26.91
C THR A 244 19.19 -4.24 -27.10
N TRP A 245 19.79 -4.58 -28.21
CA TRP A 245 20.16 -5.94 -28.54
C TRP A 245 21.64 -6.17 -28.36
N LEU A 246 21.98 -7.29 -27.75
CA LEU A 246 23.34 -7.77 -27.48
C LEU A 246 23.69 -8.90 -28.42
N LYS A 247 24.95 -8.95 -28.81
CA LYS A 247 25.52 -10.08 -29.55
C LYS A 247 26.18 -11.02 -28.56
N GLY A 248 25.61 -12.21 -28.40
CA GLY A 248 26.19 -13.27 -27.55
C GLY A 248 27.40 -13.94 -28.21
N SER A 249 28.29 -14.48 -27.41
CA SER A 249 29.44 -15.29 -27.86
C SER A 249 29.03 -16.57 -28.60
N ASP A 250 27.77 -16.98 -28.46
CA ASP A 250 27.15 -18.08 -29.18
C ASP A 250 26.64 -17.67 -30.58
N GLY A 251 26.83 -16.41 -30.96
CA GLY A 251 26.41 -15.83 -32.24
C GLY A 251 24.94 -15.45 -32.32
N ARG A 252 24.17 -15.55 -31.23
CA ARG A 252 22.77 -15.14 -31.17
C ARG A 252 22.60 -13.73 -30.67
N LEU A 253 21.43 -13.16 -30.95
CA LEU A 253 21.04 -11.85 -30.46
C LEU A 253 20.11 -12.01 -29.27
N TYR A 254 20.34 -11.17 -28.24
CA TYR A 254 19.57 -11.15 -27.01
C TYR A 254 19.09 -9.73 -26.73
N GLU A 255 17.83 -9.57 -26.41
CA GLU A 255 17.32 -8.30 -25.90
C GLU A 255 17.77 -8.13 -24.44
N ILE A 256 18.31 -6.95 -24.11
CA ILE A 256 19.07 -6.74 -22.87
C ILE A 256 18.23 -6.94 -21.60
N SER A 257 16.93 -6.61 -21.64
CA SER A 257 16.05 -6.78 -20.48
C SER A 257 15.86 -8.25 -20.08
N ARG A 258 16.18 -9.21 -20.99
CA ARG A 258 16.05 -10.66 -20.80
C ARG A 258 17.34 -11.44 -20.99
N ALA A 259 18.41 -10.74 -21.28
CA ALA A 259 19.71 -11.36 -21.60
C ALA A 259 20.28 -12.12 -20.38
N PRO A 260 20.62 -13.45 -20.52
CA PRO A 260 21.22 -14.22 -19.44
C PRO A 260 22.53 -13.64 -18.95
N GLY A 261 22.69 -13.52 -17.63
CA GLY A 261 23.88 -12.93 -17.02
C GLY A 261 25.14 -13.82 -17.08
N ASP A 262 24.96 -15.11 -17.29
CA ASP A 262 26.03 -16.14 -17.38
C ASP A 262 26.59 -16.35 -18.79
N LEU A 263 25.97 -15.74 -19.81
CA LEU A 263 26.45 -15.75 -21.19
C LEU A 263 27.34 -14.54 -21.44
N LEU A 264 28.50 -14.73 -22.06
CA LEU A 264 29.37 -13.63 -22.47
C LEU A 264 28.79 -12.90 -23.70
N TYR A 265 28.77 -11.57 -23.64
CA TYR A 265 28.36 -10.72 -24.75
C TYR A 265 29.56 -9.98 -25.35
N GLU A 266 29.67 -10.04 -26.68
CA GLU A 266 30.72 -9.35 -27.45
C GLU A 266 30.50 -7.83 -27.48
N GLY A 267 29.24 -7.38 -27.30
CA GLY A 267 28.86 -5.98 -27.33
C GLY A 267 27.42 -5.76 -27.75
N ILE A 268 27.09 -4.47 -27.97
CA ILE A 268 25.78 -4.10 -28.50
C ILE A 268 25.73 -4.44 -30.00
N TYR A 269 24.63 -5.06 -30.41
CA TYR A 269 24.38 -5.31 -31.82
C TYR A 269 24.04 -4.01 -32.56
N ARG A 270 24.89 -3.61 -33.49
CA ARG A 270 24.75 -2.40 -34.31
C ARG A 270 24.37 -2.71 -35.77
N GLY A 271 24.06 -3.94 -36.07
CA GLY A 271 23.80 -4.43 -37.39
C GLY A 271 24.92 -5.29 -37.97
N TYR A 272 24.74 -5.75 -39.21
CA TYR A 272 25.79 -6.44 -39.91
C TYR A 272 26.94 -5.45 -40.21
N GLU A 273 28.15 -5.86 -39.90
CA GLU A 273 29.36 -5.08 -40.09
C GLU A 273 30.04 -5.48 -41.41
N ASP A 274 30.24 -4.52 -42.29
CA ASP A 274 31.07 -4.64 -43.48
C ASP A 274 32.30 -3.75 -43.31
N SER A 275 33.44 -4.39 -43.06
CA SER A 275 34.70 -3.71 -42.79
C SER A 275 35.63 -3.79 -43.99
N SER A 276 36.06 -2.63 -44.48
CA SER A 276 37.07 -2.54 -45.54
C SER A 276 38.42 -2.14 -44.97
N PRO A 277 39.33 -3.11 -44.74
CA PRO A 277 40.68 -2.83 -44.18
C PRO A 277 41.47 -1.86 -45.04
N ARG A 278 41.25 -1.88 -46.36
CA ARG A 278 41.98 -1.03 -47.30
C ARG A 278 41.64 0.46 -47.13
N TRP A 279 40.41 0.75 -46.73
CA TRP A 279 39.94 2.12 -46.58
C TRP A 279 39.77 2.54 -45.13
N GLY A 280 40.02 1.66 -44.19
CA GLY A 280 39.79 1.89 -42.75
C GLY A 280 38.36 2.27 -42.41
N GLN A 281 37.41 1.82 -43.21
CA GLN A 281 36.00 2.13 -43.06
C GLN A 281 35.20 0.89 -42.66
N THR A 282 34.37 1.06 -41.66
CA THR A 282 33.39 0.06 -41.24
C THR A 282 31.99 0.62 -41.47
N ARG A 283 31.15 -0.14 -42.15
CA ARG A 283 29.74 0.19 -42.40
C ARG A 283 28.85 -0.80 -41.66
N TYR A 284 27.77 -0.28 -41.06
CA TYR A 284 26.79 -1.09 -40.37
C TYR A 284 25.48 -1.10 -41.16
N PHE A 285 24.96 -2.31 -41.40
CA PHE A 285 23.67 -2.53 -42.07
C PHE A 285 22.69 -3.13 -41.07
N TYR A 286 21.81 -2.30 -40.52
CA TYR A 286 20.86 -2.70 -39.51
C TYR A 286 19.56 -3.24 -40.10
N ASN A 287 19.12 -4.41 -39.62
CA ASN A 287 17.84 -4.97 -40.02
C ASN A 287 16.86 -4.93 -38.84
N PRO A 288 15.86 -4.02 -38.85
CA PRO A 288 14.90 -3.89 -37.77
C PRO A 288 13.95 -5.07 -37.62
N LEU A 289 13.86 -5.96 -38.61
CA LEU A 289 13.06 -7.19 -38.49
C LEU A 289 13.74 -8.27 -37.63
N ILE A 290 15.06 -8.23 -37.50
CA ILE A 290 15.84 -9.18 -36.73
C ILE A 290 16.02 -8.68 -35.29
N ALA A 291 16.28 -7.38 -35.15
CA ALA A 291 16.55 -6.75 -33.86
C ALA A 291 15.88 -5.36 -33.81
N PRO A 292 14.58 -5.29 -33.59
CA PRO A 292 13.89 -4.01 -33.54
C PRO A 292 14.41 -3.15 -32.40
N GLN A 293 14.75 -1.88 -32.68
CA GLN A 293 15.22 -0.93 -31.65
C GLN A 293 14.09 -0.38 -30.79
N SER A 294 12.86 -0.60 -31.20
CA SER A 294 11.67 -0.30 -30.43
C SER A 294 10.53 -1.21 -30.84
N ARG A 295 9.63 -1.46 -29.92
CA ARG A 295 8.37 -2.15 -30.17
C ARG A 295 7.21 -1.26 -29.74
N TYR A 296 6.13 -1.25 -30.51
CA TYR A 296 4.88 -0.63 -30.09
C TYR A 296 4.15 -1.57 -29.13
N GLU A 297 3.64 -0.98 -28.06
CA GLU A 297 2.82 -1.69 -27.08
C GLU A 297 1.51 -0.95 -26.86
N SER A 298 0.40 -1.71 -26.85
CA SER A 298 -0.92 -1.15 -26.62
C SER A 298 -1.06 -0.66 -25.18
N GLY A 299 -1.83 0.42 -25.01
CA GLY A 299 -2.14 0.95 -23.69
C GLY A 299 -2.92 -0.05 -22.83
N TYR A 300 -2.85 0.14 -21.52
CA TYR A 300 -3.52 -0.69 -20.53
C TYR A 300 -3.80 0.10 -19.25
N MET A 301 -4.80 -0.35 -18.51
CA MET A 301 -5.12 0.20 -17.20
C MET A 301 -4.38 -0.57 -16.10
N VAL A 302 -3.94 0.15 -15.07
CA VAL A 302 -3.41 -0.41 -13.82
C VAL A 302 -4.24 0.15 -12.67
N GLY A 303 -4.92 -0.72 -11.92
CA GLY A 303 -5.58 -0.35 -10.68
C GLY A 303 -4.56 -0.14 -9.56
N ARG A 304 -4.88 0.73 -8.62
CA ARG A 304 -4.05 1.04 -7.46
C ARG A 304 -4.78 0.66 -6.19
N ASP A 305 -4.01 0.38 -5.14
CA ASP A 305 -4.57 -0.01 -3.84
C ASP A 305 -5.53 1.05 -3.31
N ALA A 306 -6.59 0.61 -2.64
CA ALA A 306 -7.44 1.48 -1.85
C ALA A 306 -6.69 2.01 -0.62
N GLY A 307 -7.29 3.00 0.03
CA GLY A 307 -6.72 3.67 1.17
C GLY A 307 -7.02 2.96 2.50
N ARG A 308 -6.75 3.68 3.59
CA ARG A 308 -6.99 3.18 4.94
C ARG A 308 -7.74 4.16 5.81
N LEU A 309 -8.58 3.61 6.70
CA LEU A 309 -9.23 4.32 7.80
C LEU A 309 -8.58 3.89 9.10
N VAL A 310 -8.06 4.86 9.87
CA VAL A 310 -7.49 4.63 11.20
C VAL A 310 -8.41 5.26 12.25
N VAL A 311 -8.97 4.40 13.12
CA VAL A 311 -9.83 4.80 14.23
C VAL A 311 -9.02 4.72 15.52
N GLY A 312 -8.37 5.81 15.87
CA GLY A 312 -7.52 5.95 17.05
C GLY A 312 -8.18 6.71 18.21
N THR A 313 -9.52 6.67 18.31
CA THR A 313 -10.31 7.34 19.34
C THR A 313 -10.59 6.44 20.53
N ALA A 314 -11.03 7.01 21.67
CA ALA A 314 -11.39 6.26 22.86
C ALA A 314 -12.78 5.61 22.77
N SER A 315 -13.68 6.14 21.95
CA SER A 315 -14.97 5.56 21.57
C SER A 315 -15.23 5.79 20.10
N ALA A 316 -15.94 4.87 19.44
CA ALA A 316 -16.30 5.06 18.03
C ALA A 316 -17.66 4.42 17.71
N VAL A 317 -18.45 5.10 16.87
CA VAL A 317 -19.69 4.58 16.27
C VAL A 317 -19.64 4.87 14.77
N LEU A 318 -19.68 3.84 13.96
CA LEU A 318 -19.56 3.93 12.50
C LEU A 318 -20.85 3.46 11.83
N GLU A 319 -21.80 4.38 11.62
CA GLU A 319 -23.07 4.10 10.92
C GLU A 319 -23.12 4.72 9.51
N GLY A 320 -22.14 5.51 9.13
CA GLY A 320 -21.96 6.02 7.77
C GLY A 320 -21.47 4.98 6.78
N ASP A 321 -21.52 5.32 5.51
CA ASP A 321 -21.05 4.47 4.42
C ASP A 321 -19.52 4.51 4.30
N LEU A 322 -18.91 3.33 4.20
CA LEU A 322 -17.49 3.17 3.92
C LEU A 322 -17.32 2.66 2.49
N LEU A 323 -16.54 3.36 1.67
CA LEU A 323 -16.25 2.99 0.29
C LEU A 323 -14.76 2.67 0.15
N GLY A 324 -14.46 1.46 -0.32
CA GLY A 324 -13.08 0.99 -0.44
C GLY A 324 -12.81 0.22 -1.73
N LYS A 325 -13.56 0.53 -2.80
CA LYS A 325 -13.48 -0.17 -4.09
C LYS A 325 -12.11 -0.08 -4.72
N VAL A 326 -11.72 -1.15 -5.42
CA VAL A 326 -10.51 -1.20 -6.23
C VAL A 326 -10.83 -1.59 -7.66
N PHE A 327 -9.99 -1.13 -8.55
CA PHE A 327 -10.03 -1.51 -9.95
C PHE A 327 -8.90 -2.50 -10.22
N GLN A 328 -9.16 -3.49 -11.06
CA GLN A 328 -8.15 -4.45 -11.49
C GLN A 328 -7.93 -4.31 -13.00
N GLY A 329 -6.70 -4.03 -13.38
CA GLY A 329 -6.30 -4.04 -14.78
C GLY A 329 -6.12 -5.47 -15.29
N GLU A 330 -6.33 -5.68 -16.58
CA GLU A 330 -6.20 -7.01 -17.19
C GLU A 330 -4.83 -7.66 -16.93
N ARG A 331 -3.75 -6.85 -16.92
CA ARG A 331 -2.39 -7.32 -16.65
C ARG A 331 -2.10 -7.63 -15.18
N GLN A 332 -2.98 -7.25 -14.27
CA GLN A 332 -2.85 -7.51 -12.84
C GLN A 332 -3.48 -8.85 -12.43
N VAL A 333 -4.46 -9.32 -13.19
CA VAL A 333 -5.26 -10.51 -12.84
C VAL A 333 -5.02 -11.71 -13.75
N ARG A 334 -4.29 -11.54 -14.84
CA ARG A 334 -3.96 -12.63 -15.76
C ARG A 334 -2.49 -13.03 -15.69
N ALA A 335 -2.26 -14.33 -15.69
CA ALA A 335 -0.92 -14.87 -15.92
C ALA A 335 -0.44 -14.48 -17.33
N PRO A 336 0.85 -14.14 -17.54
CA PRO A 336 1.38 -13.85 -18.86
C PRO A 336 1.30 -15.11 -19.74
N GLN A 337 0.94 -14.91 -20.99
CA GLN A 337 0.98 -15.97 -21.98
C GLN A 337 2.43 -16.44 -22.19
N PRO A 338 2.66 -17.74 -22.45
CA PRO A 338 3.99 -18.23 -22.79
C PRO A 338 4.59 -17.43 -23.95
N GLY A 339 5.78 -16.89 -23.75
CA GLY A 339 6.46 -16.03 -24.73
C GLY A 339 5.96 -14.57 -24.80
N ALA A 340 4.99 -14.19 -23.98
CA ALA A 340 4.61 -12.81 -23.80
C ALA A 340 5.68 -12.02 -23.02
N ASP A 341 5.64 -10.70 -23.15
CA ASP A 341 6.51 -9.81 -22.39
C ASP A 341 6.32 -10.00 -20.90
N GLY A 342 7.39 -9.81 -20.13
CA GLY A 342 7.41 -10.02 -18.68
C GLY A 342 6.57 -9.02 -17.90
N TYR A 343 5.26 -9.03 -18.04
CA TYR A 343 4.34 -8.16 -17.30
C TYR A 343 4.20 -8.49 -15.82
N GLN A 344 4.79 -9.58 -15.38
CA GLN A 344 4.64 -10.13 -14.03
C GLN A 344 5.43 -9.38 -12.96
N GLN A 345 5.66 -8.14 -13.17
CA GLN A 345 6.45 -7.36 -12.23
C GLN A 345 5.57 -6.77 -11.13
N ALA A 346 6.20 -6.33 -10.04
CA ALA A 346 5.52 -5.72 -8.90
C ALA A 346 4.57 -4.57 -9.29
N GLN A 347 4.85 -3.87 -10.37
CA GLN A 347 3.97 -2.83 -10.90
C GLN A 347 2.64 -3.34 -11.44
N ASN A 348 2.53 -4.64 -11.70
CA ASN A 348 1.30 -5.30 -12.12
C ASN A 348 0.71 -6.13 -10.95
N ALA A 349 1.10 -5.85 -9.72
CA ALA A 349 0.50 -6.48 -8.55
C ALA A 349 -1.00 -6.18 -8.49
N VAL A 350 -1.76 -7.15 -8.01
CA VAL A 350 -3.20 -7.00 -7.80
C VAL A 350 -3.47 -5.86 -6.82
N ALA A 351 -4.37 -4.95 -7.17
CA ALA A 351 -4.76 -3.86 -6.29
C ALA A 351 -5.48 -4.41 -5.05
N ARG A 352 -5.08 -3.91 -3.88
CA ARG A 352 -5.62 -4.36 -2.59
C ARG A 352 -6.79 -3.48 -2.17
N GLY A 353 -7.81 -4.11 -1.59
CA GLY A 353 -8.95 -3.42 -0.98
C GLY A 353 -8.56 -2.55 0.20
N ALA A 354 -9.52 -1.78 0.70
CA ALA A 354 -9.28 -0.83 1.78
C ALA A 354 -8.86 -1.49 3.10
N GLU A 355 -8.13 -0.75 3.91
CA GLU A 355 -7.71 -1.17 5.23
C GLU A 355 -8.52 -0.45 6.33
N LEU A 356 -9.06 -1.21 7.27
CA LEU A 356 -9.65 -0.68 8.49
C LEU A 356 -8.73 -1.00 9.67
N ILE A 357 -8.30 0.04 10.37
CA ILE A 357 -7.39 -0.06 11.50
C ILE A 357 -8.04 0.57 12.73
N VAL A 358 -8.17 -0.20 13.79
CA VAL A 358 -8.74 0.22 15.06
C VAL A 358 -7.65 0.22 16.13
N GLY A 359 -7.29 1.41 16.59
CA GLY A 359 -6.20 1.64 17.52
C GLY A 359 -5.26 2.76 17.09
N SER A 360 -4.28 3.07 17.93
CA SER A 360 -3.17 3.95 17.54
C SER A 360 -2.24 3.20 16.60
N TYR A 361 -2.04 3.75 15.42
CA TYR A 361 -1.30 3.11 14.34
C TYR A 361 -0.14 3.99 13.90
N THR A 362 1.05 3.43 13.87
CA THR A 362 2.24 4.10 13.37
C THR A 362 2.91 3.21 12.32
N PRO A 363 2.75 3.51 11.04
CA PRO A 363 3.38 2.74 9.97
C PRO A 363 4.86 3.08 9.84
N ARG A 364 5.62 2.12 9.35
CA ARG A 364 6.96 2.32 8.85
C ARG A 364 7.05 1.70 7.46
N TYR A 365 7.33 2.51 6.48
CA TYR A 365 7.48 2.04 5.11
C TYR A 365 8.88 1.51 4.86
N GLU A 366 8.97 0.33 4.25
CA GLU A 366 10.19 -0.15 3.63
C GLU A 366 10.12 0.20 2.15
N SER A 367 10.85 1.23 1.75
CA SER A 367 10.77 1.83 0.41
C SER A 367 11.01 0.84 -0.73
N ALA A 368 11.85 -0.15 -0.52
CA ALA A 368 12.26 -1.07 -1.56
C ALA A 368 11.29 -2.25 -1.76
N SER A 369 10.66 -2.76 -0.70
CA SER A 369 9.74 -3.90 -0.78
C SER A 369 8.27 -3.47 -0.91
N GLY A 370 7.96 -2.20 -0.67
CA GLY A 370 6.59 -1.70 -0.53
C GLY A 370 5.84 -2.29 0.68
N ASN A 371 6.54 -3.01 1.55
CA ASN A 371 5.95 -3.55 2.76
C ASN A 371 5.75 -2.46 3.80
N VAL A 372 4.63 -2.52 4.48
CA VAL A 372 4.34 -1.64 5.61
C VAL A 372 4.53 -2.45 6.89
N LEU A 373 5.58 -2.12 7.61
CA LEU A 373 5.75 -2.54 8.99
C LEU A 373 5.07 -1.51 9.88
N TYR A 374 4.54 -1.92 11.03
CA TYR A 374 3.77 -0.99 11.86
C TYR A 374 3.88 -1.30 13.34
N ASN A 375 3.51 -0.28 14.12
CA ASN A 375 3.16 -0.41 15.53
C ASN A 375 1.65 -0.14 15.69
N LEU A 376 0.96 -1.02 16.41
CA LEU A 376 -0.47 -0.96 16.70
C LEU A 376 -0.69 -1.05 18.19
N ALA A 377 -1.36 -0.05 18.79
CA ALA A 377 -1.68 -0.02 20.21
C ALA A 377 -3.18 0.26 20.44
N PRO A 378 -3.79 -0.31 21.48
CA PRO A 378 -5.21 -0.16 21.73
C PRO A 378 -5.58 1.24 22.21
N THR A 379 -6.68 1.77 21.72
CA THR A 379 -7.31 3.01 22.19
C THR A 379 -8.69 2.77 22.79
N LEU A 380 -9.45 1.84 22.22
CA LEU A 380 -10.77 1.39 22.70
C LEU A 380 -10.64 0.31 23.76
N GLN A 381 -11.68 0.16 24.59
CA GLN A 381 -11.75 -0.91 25.57
C GLN A 381 -12.10 -2.24 24.90
N GLN A 382 -13.14 -2.23 24.06
CA GLN A 382 -13.65 -3.43 23.44
C GLN A 382 -14.00 -3.19 21.96
N VAL A 383 -13.85 -4.23 21.16
CA VAL A 383 -14.33 -4.26 19.77
C VAL A 383 -15.12 -5.53 19.52
N ARG A 384 -16.25 -5.39 18.88
CA ARG A 384 -17.13 -6.51 18.57
C ARG A 384 -17.48 -6.52 17.09
N LEU A 385 -17.30 -7.65 16.45
CA LEU A 385 -17.75 -7.90 15.08
C LEU A 385 -19.07 -8.68 15.16
N ALA A 386 -20.18 -8.02 14.93
CA ALA A 386 -21.52 -8.61 15.01
C ALA A 386 -22.48 -7.83 14.15
N ASP A 387 -23.57 -8.48 13.73
CA ASP A 387 -24.66 -7.79 13.00
C ASP A 387 -25.56 -7.06 13.99
N GLY A 388 -26.00 -5.88 13.56
CA GLY A 388 -26.87 -5.02 14.34
C GLY A 388 -26.15 -4.37 15.53
N GLY A 389 -26.83 -3.48 16.19
CA GLY A 389 -26.36 -2.75 17.36
C GLY A 389 -27.40 -1.71 17.79
N GLU A 390 -27.19 -1.09 18.95
CA GLU A 390 -27.99 0.06 19.34
C GLU A 390 -27.75 1.20 18.35
N PRO A 391 -28.78 1.66 17.63
CA PRO A 391 -28.64 2.76 16.67
C PRO A 391 -28.30 4.05 17.41
N LEU A 392 -27.64 4.96 16.71
CA LEU A 392 -27.42 6.31 17.23
C LEU A 392 -28.76 6.98 17.58
N ALA A 393 -28.77 7.72 18.69
CA ALA A 393 -29.93 8.53 19.05
C ALA A 393 -30.25 9.52 17.92
N ALA A 394 -31.51 9.58 17.50
CA ALA A 394 -31.96 10.42 16.38
C ALA A 394 -31.63 11.92 16.54
N ASN A 395 -31.45 12.38 17.79
CA ASN A 395 -31.09 13.76 18.13
C ASN A 395 -29.64 13.91 18.59
N LEU A 396 -28.76 12.96 18.22
CA LEU A 396 -27.36 13.01 18.66
C LEU A 396 -26.67 14.23 18.05
N ASP A 397 -26.05 15.01 18.92
CA ASP A 397 -25.28 16.20 18.59
C ASP A 397 -23.93 16.19 19.34
N LEU A 398 -23.11 17.22 19.17
CA LEU A 398 -21.78 17.33 19.77
C LEU A 398 -21.78 17.14 21.28
N ASP A 399 -22.81 17.64 21.99
CA ASP A 399 -22.93 17.59 23.46
C ASP A 399 -23.77 16.42 23.97
N THR A 400 -24.35 15.63 23.08
CA THR A 400 -25.17 14.46 23.48
C THR A 400 -24.26 13.29 23.86
N ALA A 401 -24.36 12.79 25.08
CA ALA A 401 -23.57 11.65 25.50
C ALA A 401 -23.95 10.38 24.68
N LEU A 402 -22.93 9.60 24.30
CA LEU A 402 -23.19 8.26 23.75
C LEU A 402 -23.88 7.36 24.77
N ALA A 403 -24.67 6.38 24.29
CA ALA A 403 -25.23 5.34 25.12
C ALA A 403 -24.10 4.59 25.87
N GLU A 404 -24.42 4.01 27.03
CA GLU A 404 -23.41 3.35 27.86
C GLU A 404 -22.73 2.21 27.10
N GLU A 405 -23.46 1.48 26.29
CA GLU A 405 -23.02 0.36 25.47
C GLU A 405 -22.09 0.77 24.32
N GLN A 406 -22.12 2.05 23.94
CA GLN A 406 -21.29 2.63 22.89
C GLN A 406 -20.00 3.27 23.41
N ARG A 407 -19.88 3.45 24.74
CA ARG A 407 -18.71 4.11 25.34
C ARG A 407 -17.55 3.14 25.49
N GLY A 408 -16.43 3.46 24.84
CA GLY A 408 -15.25 2.61 24.85
C GLY A 408 -15.39 1.33 24.04
N VAL A 409 -16.52 1.15 23.36
CA VAL A 409 -16.84 -0.02 22.52
C VAL A 409 -17.00 0.42 21.09
N LEU A 410 -16.47 -0.37 20.15
CA LEU A 410 -16.77 -0.24 18.72
C LEU A 410 -17.46 -1.52 18.26
N LEU A 411 -18.68 -1.37 17.75
CA LEU A 411 -19.35 -2.40 17.01
C LEU A 411 -19.00 -2.25 15.52
N LEU A 412 -18.43 -3.29 14.96
CA LEU A 412 -18.19 -3.43 13.53
C LEU A 412 -19.27 -4.33 12.94
N ASP A 413 -20.16 -3.74 12.19
CA ASP A 413 -21.24 -4.46 11.51
C ASP A 413 -20.69 -5.24 10.32
N SER A 414 -20.87 -6.56 10.34
CA SER A 414 -20.31 -7.47 9.33
C SER A 414 -20.91 -7.26 7.95
N GLU A 415 -22.19 -6.89 7.85
CA GLU A 415 -22.87 -6.61 6.60
C GLU A 415 -22.28 -5.36 5.93
N ARG A 416 -22.06 -4.28 6.70
CA ARG A 416 -21.41 -3.06 6.23
C ARG A 416 -19.96 -3.30 5.79
N LEU A 417 -19.20 -4.08 6.56
CA LEU A 417 -17.83 -4.43 6.20
C LEU A 417 -17.76 -5.27 4.92
N SER A 418 -18.76 -6.12 4.66
CA SER A 418 -18.82 -6.90 3.42
C SER A 418 -18.95 -6.02 2.17
N GLY A 419 -19.66 -4.88 2.28
CA GLY A 419 -19.77 -3.90 1.19
C GLY A 419 -18.53 -3.04 0.98
N PHE A 420 -17.60 -3.06 1.92
CA PHE A 420 -16.41 -2.20 1.94
C PHE A 420 -15.21 -2.75 1.14
N GLU A 421 -15.30 -3.96 0.57
CA GLU A 421 -14.19 -4.64 -0.13
C GLU A 421 -12.89 -4.64 0.71
N LEU A 422 -13.00 -5.10 1.94
CA LEU A 422 -11.94 -5.02 2.93
C LEU A 422 -10.70 -5.81 2.52
N GLY A 423 -9.57 -5.13 2.34
CA GLY A 423 -8.26 -5.74 2.09
C GLY A 423 -7.52 -6.13 3.36
N ALA A 424 -7.70 -5.37 4.44
CA ALA A 424 -7.15 -5.71 5.74
C ALA A 424 -7.99 -5.15 6.89
N LEU A 425 -8.10 -5.94 7.97
CA LEU A 425 -8.64 -5.51 9.25
C LEU A 425 -7.57 -5.67 10.34
N ARG A 426 -7.21 -4.56 10.99
CA ARG A 426 -6.29 -4.58 12.14
C ARG A 426 -6.95 -3.95 13.34
N VAL A 427 -7.18 -4.72 14.37
CA VAL A 427 -7.90 -4.29 15.58
C VAL A 427 -7.03 -4.50 16.81
N ALA A 428 -6.86 -3.45 17.62
CA ALA A 428 -6.32 -3.55 18.97
C ALA A 428 -7.34 -3.04 19.98
N ALA A 429 -7.58 -3.82 21.04
CA ALA A 429 -8.46 -3.45 22.15
C ALA A 429 -7.76 -3.64 23.49
N ARG A 430 -8.12 -2.82 24.49
CA ARG A 430 -7.50 -2.88 25.84
C ARG A 430 -7.93 -4.08 26.64
N GLU A 431 -9.15 -4.58 26.38
CA GLU A 431 -9.75 -5.66 27.16
C GLU A 431 -10.10 -6.85 26.27
N ARG A 432 -11.01 -6.66 25.31
CA ARG A 432 -11.62 -7.77 24.58
C ARG A 432 -11.89 -7.44 23.12
N ILE A 433 -11.73 -8.45 22.27
CA ILE A 433 -12.26 -8.50 20.91
C ILE A 433 -13.13 -9.74 20.79
N ALA A 434 -14.40 -9.57 20.37
CA ALA A 434 -15.32 -10.66 20.09
C ALA A 434 -15.71 -10.67 18.60
N VAL A 435 -15.69 -11.84 17.98
CA VAL A 435 -16.12 -12.07 16.60
C VAL A 435 -17.32 -13.00 16.64
N ASP A 436 -18.50 -12.45 16.47
CA ASP A 436 -19.76 -13.21 16.51
C ASP A 436 -20.29 -13.52 15.11
N ASN A 437 -19.81 -12.81 14.06
CA ASN A 437 -20.18 -13.03 12.68
C ASN A 437 -18.97 -13.26 11.79
N ALA A 438 -19.15 -14.07 10.75
CA ALA A 438 -18.09 -14.40 9.81
C ALA A 438 -17.55 -13.15 9.11
N LEU A 439 -16.22 -13.11 8.92
CA LEU A 439 -15.53 -12.05 8.22
C LEU A 439 -14.58 -12.62 7.18
N GLN A 440 -14.65 -12.05 5.99
CA GLN A 440 -13.71 -12.33 4.91
C GLN A 440 -13.03 -11.04 4.46
N VAL A 441 -11.71 -11.08 4.31
CA VAL A 441 -10.93 -10.04 3.61
C VAL A 441 -10.52 -10.52 2.22
N GLY A 442 -10.12 -9.59 1.37
CA GLY A 442 -9.64 -9.90 0.03
C GLY A 442 -8.44 -10.86 0.02
N ASP A 443 -8.21 -11.53 -1.11
CA ASP A 443 -7.10 -12.46 -1.27
C ASP A 443 -5.75 -11.77 -1.01
N GLY A 444 -4.86 -12.42 -0.28
CA GLY A 444 -3.59 -11.83 0.18
C GLY A 444 -3.72 -10.82 1.32
N GLY A 445 -4.93 -10.64 1.86
CA GLY A 445 -5.23 -9.68 2.92
C GLY A 445 -4.80 -10.12 4.32
N GLU A 446 -5.12 -9.30 5.31
CA GLU A 446 -4.72 -9.54 6.69
C GLU A 446 -5.86 -9.29 7.68
N ILE A 447 -6.01 -10.19 8.66
CA ILE A 447 -6.84 -9.98 9.85
C ILE A 447 -5.95 -10.06 11.08
N VAL A 448 -5.90 -8.98 11.85
CA VAL A 448 -5.17 -8.89 13.14
C VAL A 448 -6.15 -8.56 14.24
N LEU A 449 -6.29 -9.45 15.20
CA LEU A 449 -7.09 -9.23 16.41
C LEU A 449 -6.16 -9.28 17.63
N TYR A 450 -5.86 -8.10 18.19
CA TYR A 450 -4.84 -7.93 19.21
C TYR A 450 -5.46 -7.37 20.50
N ALA A 451 -5.72 -8.26 21.46
CA ALA A 451 -6.31 -7.92 22.77
C ALA A 451 -5.91 -8.94 23.84
N PRO A 452 -6.00 -8.58 25.13
CA PRO A 452 -5.85 -9.55 26.22
C PRO A 452 -6.81 -10.72 26.12
N GLU A 453 -8.06 -10.47 25.71
CA GLU A 453 -9.07 -11.50 25.45
C GLU A 453 -9.52 -11.42 24.00
N VAL A 454 -9.36 -12.50 23.26
CA VAL A 454 -9.85 -12.65 21.89
C VAL A 454 -10.76 -13.87 21.82
N GLU A 455 -12.02 -13.64 21.46
CA GLU A 455 -13.02 -14.67 21.31
C GLU A 455 -13.52 -14.69 19.87
N VAL A 456 -13.41 -15.82 19.20
CA VAL A 456 -13.81 -16.01 17.80
C VAL A 456 -14.87 -17.09 17.74
N ASN A 457 -16.13 -16.68 17.52
CA ASN A 457 -17.30 -17.54 17.46
C ASN A 457 -17.79 -17.78 16.03
N ALA A 458 -17.14 -17.18 15.02
CA ALA A 458 -17.50 -17.28 13.62
C ALA A 458 -16.25 -17.36 12.73
N ASP A 459 -16.42 -17.75 11.48
CA ASP A 459 -15.34 -18.02 10.55
C ASP A 459 -14.56 -16.74 10.18
N LEU A 460 -13.24 -16.87 10.09
CA LEU A 460 -12.35 -15.82 9.60
C LEU A 460 -11.61 -16.30 8.36
N THR A 461 -11.74 -15.55 7.26
CA THR A 461 -11.14 -15.90 5.97
C THR A 461 -10.20 -14.80 5.48
N ALA A 462 -8.93 -15.18 5.25
CA ALA A 462 -7.90 -14.37 4.61
C ALA A 462 -7.07 -15.27 3.67
N ARG A 463 -7.66 -15.68 2.54
CA ARG A 463 -7.01 -16.62 1.62
C ARG A 463 -5.71 -16.05 1.08
N ALA A 464 -4.67 -16.88 1.03
CA ALA A 464 -3.30 -16.49 0.65
C ALA A 464 -2.73 -15.31 1.47
N GLY A 465 -3.40 -14.97 2.57
CA GLY A 465 -3.10 -13.83 3.43
C GLY A 465 -2.66 -14.22 4.83
N SER A 466 -3.00 -13.44 5.84
CA SER A 466 -2.60 -13.75 7.21
C SER A 466 -3.70 -13.50 8.25
N LEU A 467 -3.77 -14.41 9.22
CA LEU A 467 -4.58 -14.31 10.43
C LEU A 467 -3.64 -14.26 11.64
N ARG A 468 -3.68 -13.18 12.42
CA ARG A 468 -2.86 -13.00 13.62
C ARG A 468 -3.76 -12.65 14.79
N LEU A 469 -3.92 -13.60 15.72
CA LEU A 469 -4.89 -13.52 16.82
C LEU A 469 -4.22 -13.70 18.16
N GLY A 470 -4.60 -12.91 19.16
CA GLY A 470 -4.20 -13.04 20.55
C GLY A 470 -3.66 -11.75 21.17
N ASN A 471 -2.98 -11.88 22.30
CA ASN A 471 -2.42 -10.74 23.02
C ASN A 471 -0.91 -10.54 22.82
N VAL A 472 -0.32 -11.28 21.88
CA VAL A 472 1.08 -11.17 21.49
C VAL A 472 1.15 -10.87 19.99
N LEU A 473 1.73 -9.73 19.64
CA LEU A 473 1.86 -9.31 18.26
C LEU A 473 3.31 -8.93 17.94
N GLU A 474 3.86 -9.53 16.89
CA GLU A 474 5.13 -9.08 16.32
C GLU A 474 4.90 -7.75 15.59
N GLN A 475 5.60 -6.73 16.04
CA GLN A 475 5.51 -5.38 15.52
C GLN A 475 6.91 -4.82 15.26
N VAL A 476 6.98 -3.57 14.82
CA VAL A 476 8.24 -2.86 14.66
C VAL A 476 8.37 -1.79 15.73
N GLU A 477 9.48 -1.79 16.43
CA GLU A 477 9.87 -0.64 17.22
C GLU A 477 10.30 0.49 16.26
N VAL A 478 9.44 1.50 16.13
CA VAL A 478 9.60 2.57 15.12
C VAL A 478 10.95 3.28 15.26
N ALA A 479 11.40 3.51 16.49
CA ALA A 479 12.66 4.21 16.76
C ALA A 479 13.90 3.46 16.27
N ARG A 480 13.90 2.11 16.36
CA ARG A 480 15.07 1.27 16.00
C ARG A 480 14.89 0.53 14.70
N GLY A 481 13.63 0.37 14.25
CA GLY A 481 13.32 -0.43 13.07
C GLY A 481 13.46 -1.93 13.28
N GLU A 482 13.54 -2.36 14.53
CA GLU A 482 13.68 -3.77 14.89
C GLU A 482 12.31 -4.42 15.07
N ARG A 483 12.17 -5.68 14.67
CA ARG A 483 10.99 -6.47 14.96
C ARG A 483 11.01 -6.90 16.42
N ILE A 484 9.92 -6.61 17.12
CA ILE A 484 9.74 -6.95 18.52
C ILE A 484 8.39 -7.62 18.75
N ASP A 485 8.33 -8.52 19.72
CA ASP A 485 7.07 -9.01 20.25
C ASP A 485 6.54 -8.06 21.31
N THR A 486 5.34 -7.56 21.09
CA THR A 486 4.62 -6.73 22.05
C THR A 486 3.49 -7.51 22.69
N TYR A 487 3.20 -7.18 23.95
CA TYR A 487 2.24 -7.91 24.78
C TYR A 487 1.20 -6.97 25.34
N LEU A 488 -0.09 -7.32 25.21
CA LEU A 488 -1.15 -6.66 25.94
C LEU A 488 -1.41 -7.42 27.24
N THR A 489 -1.20 -6.72 28.36
CA THR A 489 -1.40 -7.30 29.67
C THR A 489 -2.88 -7.22 30.07
N PRO A 490 -3.53 -8.31 30.48
CA PRO A 490 -4.89 -8.29 30.98
C PRO A 490 -5.01 -7.48 32.27
N ALA A 491 -6.21 -7.07 32.61
CA ALA A 491 -6.49 -6.41 33.89
C ALA A 491 -6.09 -7.28 35.08
N ALA A 492 -5.83 -6.63 36.23
CA ALA A 492 -5.40 -7.32 37.45
C ALA A 492 -6.39 -8.43 37.85
N GLY A 493 -5.88 -9.64 38.00
CA GLY A 493 -6.67 -10.83 38.35
C GLY A 493 -7.29 -11.56 37.17
N GLN A 494 -7.14 -11.04 35.95
CA GLN A 494 -7.55 -11.71 34.71
C GLN A 494 -6.36 -12.40 34.04
N ARG A 495 -6.64 -13.36 33.16
CA ARG A 495 -5.64 -14.02 32.30
C ARG A 495 -5.88 -13.67 30.84
N ALA A 496 -4.80 -13.57 30.11
CA ALA A 496 -4.92 -13.49 28.64
C ALA A 496 -5.51 -14.80 28.10
N ALA A 497 -6.49 -14.70 27.23
CA ALA A 497 -7.16 -15.85 26.63
C ALA A 497 -7.39 -15.64 25.14
N LEU A 498 -7.21 -16.72 24.38
CA LEU A 498 -7.64 -16.83 22.98
C LEU A 498 -8.58 -18.02 22.89
N THR A 499 -9.85 -17.75 22.60
CA THR A 499 -10.91 -18.75 22.52
C THR A 499 -11.43 -18.85 21.09
N LEU A 500 -11.44 -20.07 20.55
CA LEU A 500 -12.09 -20.39 19.28
C LEU A 500 -13.33 -21.23 19.59
N GLY A 501 -14.48 -20.79 19.11
CA GLY A 501 -15.76 -21.47 19.27
C GLY A 501 -15.82 -22.81 18.55
N ASP A 502 -16.80 -23.63 18.92
CA ASP A 502 -17.00 -24.94 18.28
C ASP A 502 -17.36 -24.76 16.80
N GLY A 503 -16.64 -25.43 15.91
CA GLY A 503 -16.89 -25.42 14.47
C GLY A 503 -16.35 -24.20 13.72
N VAL A 504 -15.66 -23.28 14.38
CA VAL A 504 -15.05 -22.12 13.75
C VAL A 504 -13.92 -22.53 12.81
N THR A 505 -13.92 -21.97 11.63
CA THR A 505 -12.88 -22.15 10.60
C THR A 505 -12.01 -20.89 10.51
N LEU A 506 -10.70 -21.07 10.60
CA LEU A 506 -9.71 -20.06 10.27
C LEU A 506 -9.11 -20.42 8.90
N ASP A 507 -9.47 -19.68 7.86
CA ASP A 507 -9.11 -20.01 6.47
C ASP A 507 -8.05 -19.05 5.93
N ALA A 508 -6.83 -19.56 5.76
CA ALA A 508 -5.73 -18.88 5.09
C ALA A 508 -5.16 -19.74 3.92
N ARG A 509 -5.97 -20.68 3.41
CA ARG A 509 -5.53 -21.55 2.31
C ARG A 509 -5.17 -20.73 1.07
N GLY A 510 -4.23 -21.23 0.28
CA GLY A 510 -3.91 -20.70 -1.03
C GLY A 510 -5.06 -20.89 -2.03
N LEU A 511 -4.95 -20.23 -3.15
CA LEU A 511 -5.91 -20.37 -4.24
C LEU A 511 -5.49 -21.55 -5.13
N TRP A 512 -6.38 -22.52 -5.26
CA TRP A 512 -6.17 -23.61 -6.18
C TRP A 512 -6.49 -23.16 -7.61
N SER A 513 -5.54 -23.40 -8.52
CA SER A 513 -5.67 -23.05 -9.93
C SER A 513 -5.47 -24.30 -10.79
N ASN A 514 -6.42 -24.57 -11.69
CA ASN A 514 -6.28 -25.65 -12.67
C ASN A 514 -5.71 -25.10 -13.98
N GLN A 515 -4.41 -24.87 -14.00
CA GLN A 515 -3.70 -24.32 -15.16
C GLN A 515 -3.83 -25.19 -16.43
N MET A 516 -4.19 -26.46 -16.30
CA MET A 516 -4.37 -27.38 -17.46
C MET A 516 -5.68 -27.16 -18.20
N GLN A 517 -6.67 -26.55 -17.58
CA GLN A 517 -8.01 -26.38 -18.16
C GLN A 517 -8.36 -24.95 -18.55
N GLY A 518 -7.47 -23.98 -18.31
CA GLY A 518 -7.66 -22.59 -18.72
C GLY A 518 -8.93 -21.95 -18.13
N GLY A 519 -9.09 -21.97 -16.82
CA GLY A 519 -10.21 -21.32 -16.13
C GLY A 519 -9.84 -19.93 -15.63
N VAL A 520 -10.84 -19.16 -15.22
CA VAL A 520 -10.68 -17.82 -14.61
C VAL A 520 -9.77 -17.87 -13.36
N ASP A 521 -9.78 -19.01 -12.65
CA ASP A 521 -8.96 -19.22 -11.47
C ASP A 521 -7.47 -19.46 -11.78
N ALA A 522 -7.12 -19.81 -13.05
CA ALA A 522 -5.74 -20.03 -13.47
C ALA A 522 -4.90 -18.74 -13.47
N ASP A 523 -5.57 -17.58 -13.44
CA ASP A 523 -4.97 -16.27 -13.67
C ASP A 523 -4.80 -15.45 -12.38
N ARG A 524 -5.08 -16.04 -11.20
CA ARG A 524 -5.00 -15.33 -9.92
C ARG A 524 -3.57 -15.12 -9.45
N ALA A 525 -3.31 -13.94 -8.89
CA ALA A 525 -1.98 -13.53 -8.43
C ALA A 525 -1.54 -14.21 -7.12
N TYR A 526 -2.49 -14.68 -6.29
CA TYR A 526 -2.21 -15.26 -4.98
C TYR A 526 -2.54 -16.76 -4.99
N LEU A 527 -1.53 -17.59 -5.16
CA LEU A 527 -1.70 -19.05 -5.23
C LEU A 527 -1.22 -19.77 -3.96
N ASP A 528 -0.20 -19.23 -3.28
CA ASP A 528 0.40 -19.87 -2.11
C ASP A 528 -0.50 -19.76 -0.88
N GLY A 529 -0.39 -20.74 0.02
CA GLY A 529 -1.05 -20.71 1.30
C GLY A 529 -0.56 -19.54 2.18
N GLY A 530 -1.48 -18.95 2.93
CA GLY A 530 -1.19 -17.87 3.85
C GLY A 530 -0.67 -18.35 5.20
N ARG A 531 -0.72 -17.47 6.19
CA ARG A 531 -0.20 -17.73 7.54
C ARG A 531 -1.27 -17.56 8.59
N ILE A 532 -1.37 -18.52 9.52
CA ILE A 532 -2.17 -18.39 10.76
C ILE A 532 -1.22 -18.32 11.94
N SER A 533 -1.36 -17.30 12.76
CA SER A 533 -0.57 -17.09 13.99
C SER A 533 -1.50 -16.87 15.17
N LEU A 534 -1.56 -17.85 16.06
CA LEU A 534 -2.33 -17.81 17.29
C LEU A 534 -1.36 -17.67 18.45
N ARG A 535 -1.35 -16.52 19.13
CA ARG A 535 -0.33 -16.22 20.15
C ARG A 535 -0.97 -15.64 21.41
N SER A 536 -0.88 -16.40 22.50
CA SER A 536 -1.33 -15.97 23.82
C SER A 536 -0.24 -16.17 24.86
N SER A 537 -0.09 -15.20 25.75
CA SER A 537 0.75 -15.34 26.95
C SER A 537 0.02 -16.05 28.11
N GLY A 538 -1.23 -16.41 27.94
CA GLY A 538 -2.10 -17.13 28.89
C GLY A 538 -2.64 -18.42 28.28
N ASP A 539 -3.89 -18.75 28.63
CA ASP A 539 -4.54 -19.97 28.17
C ASP A 539 -5.02 -19.84 26.71
N GLN A 540 -4.80 -20.87 25.92
CA GLN A 540 -5.38 -21.03 24.59
C GLN A 540 -6.39 -22.17 24.64
N ILE A 541 -7.65 -21.85 24.36
CA ILE A 541 -8.73 -22.82 24.34
C ILE A 541 -9.33 -22.84 22.94
N GLY A 542 -9.28 -23.97 22.28
CA GLY A 542 -9.86 -24.13 20.96
C GLY A 542 -10.21 -25.59 20.65
N ARG A 543 -11.29 -25.77 19.92
CA ARG A 543 -11.71 -27.04 19.32
C ARG A 543 -11.79 -26.91 17.79
N ALA A 544 -11.02 -26.01 17.22
CA ALA A 544 -10.99 -25.81 15.78
C ALA A 544 -10.27 -26.98 15.08
N HIS A 545 -10.84 -27.44 13.97
CA HIS A 545 -10.12 -28.27 13.02
C HIS A 545 -9.35 -27.35 12.06
N VAL A 546 -8.04 -27.48 12.06
CA VAL A 546 -7.14 -26.76 11.14
C VAL A 546 -7.07 -27.52 9.84
#